data_d0b05c00c395c309ea4ab49760fc9d33
#
_entry.id   d0b05c00c395c309ea4ab49760fc9d33
#
_cell.length_a   1.000
_cell.length_b   1.000
_cell.length_c   1.000
_cell.angle_alpha   90.00
_cell.angle_beta   90.00
_cell.angle_gamma   90.00
#
_symmetry.space_group_name_H-M   'P 1'
#
loop_
_entity.id
_entity.type
_entity.pdbx_description
1 polymer ?
#
loop_
_entity_poly.entity_id
_entity_poly.type
_entity_poly.pdbx_seq_one_letter_code
_entity_poly.pdbx_strand_id
1 'polypeptide(L)'
;MYKRQDVTGFSFLGHLSEMLNDDITALIDSISIPVITGALRCADEFFLTAAAQRNRNHVGDKVCFAKNIPFSMEEVLFDPQTSGGLLFAVKATEADAFLHELKAAGLPAAKVGRFVKRRDVPIYVN
;
A
#
# COMPACT_ATOMS: atom_id res chain seq x y z
N MET A 1 -8.39 -13.54 11.57
CA MET A 1 -8.67 -13.86 10.15
C MET A 1 -7.56 -13.25 9.34
N TYR A 2 -6.96 -14.04 8.49
CA TYR A 2 -5.96 -13.55 7.56
C TYR A 2 -6.68 -13.13 6.29
N LYS A 3 -6.46 -11.89 5.85
CA LYS A 3 -6.82 -11.47 4.49
C LYS A 3 -5.54 -11.40 3.69
N ARG A 4 -5.61 -11.78 2.44
CA ARG A 4 -4.56 -11.59 1.45
C ARG A 4 -5.18 -10.96 0.20
N GLN A 5 -4.42 -10.13 -0.47
CA GLN A 5 -4.81 -9.46 -1.69
C GLN A 5 -3.62 -9.39 -2.64
N ASP A 6 -3.82 -9.75 -3.90
CA ASP A 6 -2.83 -9.54 -4.95
C ASP A 6 -2.86 -8.06 -5.34
N VAL A 7 -1.70 -7.44 -5.35
CA VAL A 7 -1.57 -6.04 -5.79
C VAL A 7 -1.40 -6.02 -7.30
N THR A 8 -2.43 -5.62 -8.01
CA THR A 8 -2.52 -5.64 -9.48
C THR A 8 -3.00 -4.30 -10.04
N GLY A 9 -3.81 -4.30 -11.07
CA GLY A 9 -4.26 -3.12 -11.81
C GLY A 9 -4.94 -2.01 -11.01
N PHE A 10 -5.57 -2.34 -9.88
CA PHE A 10 -6.17 -1.32 -8.99
C PHE A 10 -5.18 -0.69 -8.02
N SER A 11 -3.89 -0.93 -8.17
CA SER A 11 -2.81 -0.35 -7.36
C SER A 11 -2.73 -0.88 -5.92
N PHE A 12 -1.69 -0.42 -5.20
CA PHE A 12 -1.55 -0.72 -3.77
C PHE A 12 -2.74 -0.19 -2.95
N LEU A 13 -3.10 1.08 -3.13
CA LEU A 13 -4.15 1.71 -2.34
C LEU A 13 -5.56 1.21 -2.70
N GLY A 14 -5.81 0.93 -3.96
CA GLY A 14 -7.09 0.34 -4.38
C GLY A 14 -7.30 -1.03 -3.74
N HIS A 15 -6.33 -1.94 -3.87
CA HIS A 15 -6.44 -3.26 -3.26
C HIS A 15 -6.41 -3.26 -1.73
N LEU A 16 -5.65 -2.33 -1.12
CA LEU A 16 -5.71 -2.12 0.33
C LEU A 16 -7.13 -1.71 0.76
N SER A 17 -7.78 -0.83 0.01
CA SER A 17 -9.14 -0.38 0.33
C SER A 17 -10.16 -1.52 0.33
N GLU A 18 -9.98 -2.53 -0.52
CA GLU A 18 -10.83 -3.74 -0.58
C GLU A 18 -10.64 -4.67 0.65
N MET A 19 -9.50 -4.56 1.32
CA MET A 19 -9.23 -5.34 2.54
C MET A 19 -9.88 -4.74 3.79
N LEU A 20 -10.33 -3.50 3.73
CA LEU A 20 -10.90 -2.77 4.87
C LEU A 20 -12.41 -3.04 5.01
N ASN A 21 -12.90 -2.76 6.21
CA ASN A 21 -14.32 -2.65 6.53
C ASN A 21 -14.54 -1.35 7.33
N ASP A 22 -15.77 -1.12 7.77
CA ASP A 22 -16.13 0.11 8.48
C ASP A 22 -15.58 0.20 9.91
N ASP A 23 -15.01 -0.89 10.46
CA ASP A 23 -14.51 -0.95 11.83
C ASP A 23 -13.03 -0.59 11.97
N ILE A 24 -12.28 -0.57 10.85
CA ILE A 24 -10.83 -0.46 10.88
C ILE A 24 -10.30 0.64 9.94
N THR A 25 -9.15 1.17 10.31
CA THR A 25 -8.33 2.08 9.51
C THR A 25 -6.94 1.49 9.33
N ALA A 26 -6.40 1.57 8.12
CA ALA A 26 -5.02 1.23 7.82
C ALA A 26 -4.12 2.45 8.07
N LEU A 27 -3.05 2.27 8.83
CA LEU A 27 -1.96 3.22 8.98
C LEU A 27 -0.76 2.66 8.21
N ILE A 28 -0.42 3.28 7.10
CA ILE A 28 0.64 2.86 6.19
C ILE A 28 1.88 3.71 6.40
N ASP A 29 3.02 3.06 6.47
CA ASP A 29 4.34 3.66 6.48
C ASP A 29 4.92 3.58 5.06
N SER A 30 4.90 4.70 4.35
CA SER A 30 5.32 4.78 2.96
C SER A 30 6.78 4.39 2.73
N ILE A 31 7.65 4.69 3.70
CA ILE A 31 9.08 4.39 3.61
C ILE A 31 9.35 2.87 3.65
N SER A 32 8.47 2.13 4.34
CA SER A 32 8.59 0.68 4.48
C SER A 32 8.06 -0.10 3.27
N ILE A 33 7.40 0.55 2.32
CA ILE A 33 6.86 -0.13 1.13
C ILE A 33 8.00 -0.48 0.17
N PRO A 34 8.18 -1.76 -0.19
CA PRO A 34 9.16 -2.15 -1.19
C PRO A 34 8.79 -1.59 -2.57
N VAL A 35 9.52 -0.59 -3.02
CA VAL A 35 9.36 0.04 -4.33
C VAL A 35 10.52 -0.38 -5.23
N ILE A 36 10.24 -0.71 -6.49
CA ILE A 36 11.29 -1.06 -7.46
C ILE A 36 12.20 0.15 -7.74
N THR A 37 13.49 -0.13 -7.93
CA THR A 37 14.47 0.90 -8.21
C THR A 37 14.08 1.74 -9.42
N GLY A 38 14.06 3.06 -9.26
CA GLY A 38 13.76 4.02 -10.32
C GLY A 38 12.29 4.41 -10.45
N ALA A 39 11.34 3.70 -9.81
CA ALA A 39 9.91 4.03 -9.92
C ALA A 39 9.59 5.45 -9.42
N LEU A 40 10.14 5.84 -8.27
CA LEU A 40 9.95 7.19 -7.73
C LEU A 40 10.52 8.26 -8.67
N ARG A 41 11.72 8.02 -9.24
CA ARG A 41 12.32 8.94 -10.20
C ARG A 41 11.45 9.08 -11.46
N CYS A 42 10.92 7.98 -11.99
CA CYS A 42 10.01 8.03 -13.12
C CYS A 42 8.78 8.88 -12.81
N ALA A 43 8.20 8.74 -11.62
CA ALA A 43 7.06 9.54 -11.18
C ALA A 43 7.44 11.03 -11.02
N ASP A 44 8.61 11.35 -10.47
CA ASP A 44 9.13 12.74 -10.37
C ASP A 44 9.36 13.37 -11.76
N GLU A 45 9.73 12.57 -12.75
CA GLU A 45 9.89 12.97 -14.15
C GLU A 45 8.57 12.94 -14.94
N PHE A 46 7.42 12.74 -14.25
CA PHE A 46 6.06 12.68 -14.82
C PHE A 46 5.82 11.54 -15.81
N PHE A 47 6.57 10.44 -15.74
CA PHE A 47 6.21 9.20 -16.44
C PHE A 47 5.07 8.50 -15.67
N LEU A 48 3.86 9.00 -15.87
CA LEU A 48 2.66 8.57 -15.14
C LEU A 48 1.71 7.83 -16.09
N THR A 49 0.90 6.93 -15.49
CA THR A 49 -0.11 6.19 -16.25
C THR A 49 -1.49 6.83 -16.10
N ALA A 50 -2.28 6.83 -17.17
CA ALA A 50 -3.69 7.24 -17.06
C ALA A 50 -4.50 6.32 -16.11
N ALA A 51 -4.02 5.11 -15.87
CA ALA A 51 -4.63 4.19 -14.93
C ALA A 51 -4.41 4.61 -13.48
N ALA A 52 -3.25 5.19 -13.13
CA ALA A 52 -3.01 5.75 -11.80
C ALA A 52 -4.05 6.82 -11.45
N GLN A 53 -4.37 7.71 -12.40
CA GLN A 53 -5.40 8.73 -12.20
C GLN A 53 -6.80 8.11 -12.01
N ARG A 54 -7.14 7.06 -12.75
CA ARG A 54 -8.41 6.33 -12.55
C ARG A 54 -8.47 5.66 -11.19
N ASN A 55 -7.37 5.05 -10.74
CA ASN A 55 -7.27 4.45 -9.42
C ASN A 55 -7.41 5.50 -8.31
N ARG A 56 -6.76 6.66 -8.45
CA ARG A 56 -6.90 7.79 -7.52
C ARG A 56 -8.36 8.24 -7.41
N ASN A 57 -9.05 8.41 -8.52
CA ASN A 57 -10.46 8.80 -8.54
C ASN A 57 -11.37 7.71 -7.92
N HIS A 58 -11.07 6.43 -8.14
CA HIS A 58 -11.82 5.31 -7.57
C HIS A 58 -11.68 5.20 -6.05
N VAL A 59 -10.48 5.38 -5.56
CA VAL A 59 -10.21 5.38 -4.11
C VAL A 59 -10.81 6.63 -3.44
N GLY A 60 -10.75 7.78 -4.13
CA GLY A 60 -11.36 9.04 -3.71
C GLY A 60 -10.90 9.47 -2.31
N ASP A 61 -11.85 9.89 -1.48
CA ASP A 61 -11.62 10.43 -0.13
C ASP A 61 -11.28 9.36 0.93
N LYS A 62 -11.07 8.11 0.51
CA LYS A 62 -10.71 7.03 1.44
C LYS A 62 -9.26 7.09 1.93
N VAL A 63 -8.43 7.93 1.33
CA VAL A 63 -7.00 8.06 1.65
C VAL A 63 -6.65 9.47 2.08
N CYS A 64 -5.90 9.57 3.16
CA CYS A 64 -5.28 10.80 3.63
C CYS A 64 -3.75 10.62 3.66
N PHE A 65 -3.04 11.46 2.92
CA PHE A 65 -1.58 11.52 2.94
C PHE A 65 -1.08 12.56 3.95
N ALA A 66 -0.02 12.24 4.66
CA ALA A 66 0.69 13.21 5.47
C ALA A 66 1.36 14.26 4.55
N LYS A 67 1.49 15.50 5.02
CA LYS A 67 1.99 16.63 4.23
C LYS A 67 3.42 16.47 3.69
N ASN A 68 4.20 15.60 4.29
CA ASN A 68 5.59 15.31 3.92
C ASN A 68 5.73 14.18 2.91
N ILE A 69 4.63 13.54 2.49
CA ILE A 69 4.69 12.49 1.46
C ILE A 69 4.96 13.16 0.11
N PRO A 70 6.03 12.77 -0.61
CA PRO A 70 6.34 13.34 -1.91
C PRO A 70 5.33 12.89 -2.97
N PHE A 71 5.09 13.74 -3.96
CA PHE A 71 4.20 13.47 -5.09
C PHE A 71 4.50 12.14 -5.77
N SER A 72 5.78 11.84 -5.99
CA SER A 72 6.20 10.58 -6.62
C SER A 72 5.76 9.33 -5.84
N MET A 73 5.78 9.39 -4.51
CA MET A 73 5.30 8.29 -3.68
C MET A 73 3.77 8.16 -3.77
N GLU A 74 3.03 9.26 -3.75
CA GLU A 74 1.57 9.21 -3.96
C GLU A 74 1.23 8.57 -5.30
N GLU A 75 1.90 8.98 -6.38
CA GLU A 75 1.66 8.44 -7.73
C GLU A 75 1.99 6.94 -7.80
N VAL A 76 3.12 6.51 -7.27
CA VAL A 76 3.50 5.08 -7.22
C VAL A 76 2.47 4.23 -6.47
N LEU A 77 1.89 4.76 -5.39
CA LEU A 77 0.88 4.05 -4.61
C LEU A 77 -0.47 3.90 -5.34
N PHE A 78 -0.74 4.74 -6.34
CA PHE A 78 -1.90 4.64 -7.22
C PHE A 78 -1.60 3.97 -8.56
N ASP A 79 -0.31 3.77 -8.89
CA ASP A 79 0.06 3.19 -10.17
C ASP A 79 -0.36 1.71 -10.27
N PRO A 80 -0.95 1.29 -11.41
CA PRO A 80 -1.30 -0.11 -11.61
C PRO A 80 -0.07 -1.00 -11.61
N GLN A 81 -0.17 -2.16 -10.99
CA GLN A 81 0.91 -3.13 -10.89
C GLN A 81 0.63 -4.32 -11.82
N THR A 82 1.54 -4.59 -12.77
CA THR A 82 1.43 -5.75 -13.67
C THR A 82 1.80 -7.04 -12.94
N SER A 83 2.87 -6.98 -12.16
CA SER A 83 3.40 -8.09 -11.36
C SER A 83 3.74 -7.59 -9.97
N GLY A 84 2.74 -7.08 -9.28
CA GLY A 84 2.85 -6.60 -7.92
C GLY A 84 3.03 -7.72 -6.91
N GLY A 85 3.18 -7.37 -5.67
CA GLY A 85 3.32 -8.32 -4.57
C GLY A 85 1.99 -8.79 -4.02
N LEU A 86 2.09 -9.53 -2.91
CA LEU A 86 0.95 -9.94 -2.10
C LEU A 86 0.88 -9.04 -0.86
N LEU A 87 -0.31 -8.57 -0.56
CA LEU A 87 -0.61 -7.81 0.65
C LEU A 87 -1.28 -8.73 1.67
N PHE A 88 -0.69 -8.87 2.85
CA PHE A 88 -1.18 -9.73 3.92
C PHE A 88 -1.61 -8.93 5.13
N ALA A 89 -2.80 -9.24 5.65
CA ALA A 89 -3.25 -8.82 6.97
C ALA A 89 -3.10 -9.99 7.95
N VAL A 90 -2.19 -9.87 8.89
CA VAL A 90 -1.90 -10.90 9.90
C VAL A 90 -2.11 -10.34 11.31
N LYS A 91 -2.27 -11.24 12.30
CA LYS A 91 -2.33 -10.81 13.71
C LYS A 91 -1.01 -10.17 14.12
N ALA A 92 -1.08 -9.12 14.94
CA ALA A 92 0.12 -8.43 15.42
C ALA A 92 1.10 -9.35 16.14
N THR A 93 0.61 -10.35 16.88
CA THR A 93 1.42 -11.35 17.59
C THR A 93 2.16 -12.33 16.67
N GLU A 94 1.77 -12.43 15.42
CA GLU A 94 2.33 -13.37 14.42
C GLU A 94 3.11 -12.64 13.33
N ALA A 95 2.99 -11.31 13.25
CA ALA A 95 3.51 -10.52 12.15
C ALA A 95 5.04 -10.61 12.00
N ASP A 96 5.78 -10.57 13.10
CA ASP A 96 7.24 -10.57 13.07
C ASP A 96 7.79 -11.98 12.72
N ALA A 97 7.17 -13.04 13.22
CA ALA A 97 7.52 -14.43 12.85
C ALA A 97 7.23 -14.67 11.36
N PHE A 98 6.05 -14.26 10.88
CA PHE A 98 5.68 -14.38 9.46
C PHE A 98 6.63 -13.60 8.55
N LEU A 99 6.98 -12.36 8.91
CA LEU A 99 7.96 -11.57 8.17
C LEU A 99 9.34 -12.24 8.13
N HIS A 100 9.77 -12.82 9.25
CA HIS A 100 11.02 -13.56 9.33
C HIS A 100 11.05 -14.74 8.35
N GLU A 101 9.99 -15.54 8.31
CA GLU A 101 9.87 -16.68 7.39
C GLU A 101 9.92 -16.25 5.92
N LEU A 102 9.20 -15.18 5.55
CA LEU A 102 9.23 -14.65 4.19
C LEU A 102 10.65 -14.20 3.78
N LYS A 103 11.35 -13.50 4.68
CA LYS A 103 12.73 -13.07 4.44
C LYS A 103 13.71 -14.24 4.36
N ALA A 104 13.54 -15.25 5.20
CA ALA A 104 14.34 -16.47 5.15
C ALA A 104 14.14 -17.25 3.83
N ALA A 105 12.95 -17.15 3.24
CA ALA A 105 12.65 -17.68 1.90
C ALA A 105 13.20 -16.80 0.74
N GLY A 106 13.95 -15.71 1.05
CA GLY A 106 14.54 -14.82 0.04
C GLY A 106 13.56 -13.82 -0.58
N LEU A 107 12.38 -13.63 0.00
CA LEU A 107 11.38 -12.71 -0.52
C LEU A 107 11.62 -11.27 -0.01
N PRO A 108 11.45 -10.23 -0.87
CA PRO A 108 11.58 -8.82 -0.48
C PRO A 108 10.36 -8.35 0.33
N ALA A 109 10.12 -9.00 1.47
CA ALA A 109 8.97 -8.72 2.32
C ALA A 109 9.23 -7.60 3.32
N ALA A 110 8.23 -6.78 3.60
CA ALA A 110 8.29 -5.70 4.58
C ALA A 110 6.96 -5.57 5.35
N LYS A 111 7.04 -5.06 6.58
CA LYS A 111 5.89 -4.65 7.37
C LYS A 111 5.55 -3.20 7.00
N VAL A 112 4.56 -3.03 6.16
CA VAL A 112 4.23 -1.74 5.53
C VAL A 112 3.21 -0.91 6.32
N GLY A 113 2.71 -1.44 7.43
CA GLY A 113 1.74 -0.71 8.24
C GLY A 113 1.02 -1.58 9.26
N ARG A 114 -0.07 -1.05 9.80
CA ARG A 114 -0.93 -1.74 10.77
C ARG A 114 -2.37 -1.29 10.66
N PHE A 115 -3.29 -2.12 11.13
CA PHE A 115 -4.69 -1.76 11.29
C PHE A 115 -4.95 -1.28 12.71
N VAL A 116 -5.80 -0.26 12.82
CA VAL A 116 -6.29 0.29 14.10
C VAL A 116 -7.81 0.40 14.06
N LYS A 117 -8.43 0.68 15.20
CA LYS A 117 -9.87 1.00 15.25
C LYS A 117 -10.17 2.16 14.30
N ARG A 118 -11.35 2.12 13.66
CA ARG A 118 -11.81 3.11 12.69
C ARG A 118 -11.57 4.55 13.15
N ARG A 119 -10.98 5.31 12.24
CA ARG A 119 -10.84 6.76 12.28
C ARG A 119 -11.73 7.40 11.21
N ASP A 120 -11.66 8.70 11.06
CA ASP A 120 -12.39 9.49 10.08
C ASP A 120 -12.13 9.05 8.63
N VAL A 121 -10.91 8.62 8.30
CA VAL A 121 -10.55 8.12 6.97
C VAL A 121 -10.10 6.66 7.03
N PRO A 122 -10.45 5.83 6.01
CA PRO A 122 -10.07 4.42 5.97
C PRO A 122 -8.56 4.15 5.93
N ILE A 123 -7.79 5.00 5.22
CA ILE A 123 -6.35 4.81 5.01
C ILE A 123 -5.60 6.11 5.32
N TYR A 124 -4.57 6.02 6.14
CA TYR A 124 -3.58 7.07 6.35
C TYR A 124 -2.22 6.60 5.85
N VAL A 125 -1.57 7.43 5.06
CA VAL A 125 -0.20 7.22 4.56
C VAL A 125 0.72 8.28 5.20
N ASN A 126 1.73 7.78 5.94
CA ASN A 126 2.72 8.60 6.66
C ASN A 126 4.12 8.40 6.09
#